data_334d38b4377e7c13de19443097de4b00
#
_entry.id   334d38b4377e7c13de19443097de4b00
#
_cell.length_a   1.000
_cell.length_b   1.000
_cell.length_c   1.000
_cell.angle_alpha   90.00
_cell.angle_beta   90.00
_cell.angle_gamma   90.00
#
_symmetry.space_group_name_H-M   'P 1'
#
loop_
_entity.id
_entity.type
_entity.pdbx_description
1 polymer ?
#
loop_
_entity_poly.entity_id
_entity_poly.type
_entity_poly.pdbx_seq_one_letter_code
_entity_poly.pdbx_strand_id
1 'polypeptide(L)'
;MISNLPDRHQRNTMKNIDSQCIGKYTLHLGLTFAKGEADMQVSELVRRTKIFQNGLIGYFQPYSEKKFTGGRPQVQDTDIAELFFREDRYKDISLNKSGKLLNISGDAITVSALKQSEDGELMVLRAYNTSDNAADFKVELSTETEKVYRLAMSEEILKEEAVDDKIVSIRVKPREIVTLGFKLK
;
A
#
# COMPACT_ATOMS: atom_id res chain seq x y z
N MET A 1 -16.17 25.51 -2.53
CA MET A 1 -15.75 26.69 -3.32
C MET A 1 -14.65 27.37 -2.54
N ILE A 2 -13.39 27.23 -2.96
CA ILE A 2 -12.25 27.88 -2.28
C ILE A 2 -12.26 29.32 -2.76
N SER A 3 -12.47 30.26 -1.87
CA SER A 3 -12.50 31.68 -2.24
C SER A 3 -11.08 32.17 -2.51
N ASN A 4 -10.84 32.72 -3.69
CA ASN A 4 -9.63 33.46 -4.04
C ASN A 4 -9.63 34.82 -3.37
N LEU A 5 -9.76 34.88 -2.05
CA LEU A 5 -9.57 36.14 -1.33
C LEU A 5 -8.06 36.45 -1.37
N PRO A 6 -7.67 37.61 -1.91
CA PRO A 6 -6.28 38.03 -1.86
C PRO A 6 -5.88 38.19 -0.40
N ASP A 7 -4.80 37.54 -0.03
CA ASP A 7 -4.18 37.76 1.27
C ASP A 7 -3.81 39.26 1.38
N ARG A 8 -4.47 39.95 2.28
CA ARG A 8 -4.28 41.40 2.49
C ARG A 8 -2.84 41.76 2.90
N HIS A 9 -2.02 40.76 3.22
CA HIS A 9 -0.67 40.96 3.71
C HIS A 9 0.42 40.74 2.67
N GLN A 10 0.09 40.17 1.51
CA GLN A 10 1.08 40.00 0.44
C GLN A 10 0.74 40.92 -0.73
N ARG A 11 1.53 41.98 -0.89
CA ARG A 11 1.47 42.89 -2.03
C ARG A 11 1.88 42.26 -3.35
N ASN A 12 2.39 41.05 -3.33
CA ASN A 12 2.64 40.22 -4.51
C ASN A 12 1.50 39.20 -4.61
N THR A 13 0.52 39.53 -5.41
CA THR A 13 -0.54 38.59 -5.81
C THR A 13 0.06 37.47 -6.65
N MET A 14 0.63 36.46 -6.04
CA MET A 14 0.72 35.16 -6.68
C MET A 14 -0.71 34.71 -6.93
N LYS A 15 -1.14 34.83 -8.17
CA LYS A 15 -2.38 34.22 -8.62
C LYS A 15 -2.20 32.72 -8.45
N ASN A 16 -2.79 32.16 -7.44
CA ASN A 16 -2.77 30.73 -7.20
C ASN A 16 -3.69 30.05 -8.23
N ILE A 17 -3.23 30.03 -9.48
CA ILE A 17 -3.97 29.51 -10.63
C ILE A 17 -4.28 28.04 -10.40
N ASP A 18 -3.37 27.33 -9.76
CA ASP A 18 -3.52 25.89 -9.48
C ASP A 18 -4.67 25.61 -8.50
N SER A 19 -4.99 26.53 -7.59
CA SER A 19 -6.14 26.38 -6.69
C SER A 19 -7.50 26.53 -7.38
N GLN A 20 -7.53 27.06 -8.60
CA GLN A 20 -8.76 27.20 -9.37
C GLN A 20 -9.14 25.92 -10.10
N CYS A 21 -8.24 24.94 -10.15
CA CYS A 21 -8.46 23.68 -10.84
C CYS A 21 -9.02 23.88 -12.27
N ILE A 22 -8.48 24.84 -13.00
CA ILE A 22 -8.91 25.11 -14.38
C ILE A 22 -8.25 24.10 -15.30
N GLY A 23 -9.04 23.29 -15.98
CA GLY A 23 -8.51 22.30 -16.90
C GLY A 23 -9.55 21.30 -17.37
N LYS A 24 -9.10 20.34 -18.18
CA LYS A 24 -9.91 19.20 -18.60
C LYS A 24 -9.73 18.06 -17.60
N TYR A 25 -10.82 17.60 -17.01
CA TYR A 25 -10.82 16.48 -16.08
C TYR A 25 -11.46 15.26 -16.72
N THR A 26 -10.86 14.12 -16.53
CA THR A 26 -11.43 12.83 -16.89
C THR A 26 -11.82 12.08 -15.63
N LEU A 27 -13.09 11.72 -15.50
CA LEU A 27 -13.61 10.94 -14.39
C LEU A 27 -13.93 9.54 -14.89
N HIS A 28 -13.50 8.54 -14.15
CA HIS A 28 -13.83 7.14 -14.39
C HIS A 28 -14.88 6.71 -13.36
N LEU A 29 -16.03 6.28 -13.83
CA LEU A 29 -17.12 5.79 -13.00
C LEU A 29 -17.30 4.29 -13.24
N GLY A 30 -17.47 3.54 -12.17
CA GLY A 30 -17.76 2.11 -12.22
C GLY A 30 -19.04 1.78 -11.44
N LEU A 31 -19.84 0.89 -11.98
CA LEU A 31 -20.98 0.29 -11.29
C LEU A 31 -20.71 -1.18 -11.07
N THR A 32 -20.97 -1.68 -9.87
CA THR A 32 -20.86 -3.10 -9.56
C THR A 32 -22.07 -3.58 -8.76
N PHE A 33 -22.43 -4.82 -8.98
CA PHE A 33 -23.51 -5.48 -8.27
C PHE A 33 -22.98 -6.76 -7.66
N ALA A 34 -23.42 -7.08 -6.43
CA ALA A 34 -23.11 -8.32 -5.75
C ALA A 34 -24.42 -9.04 -5.39
N LYS A 35 -24.38 -10.37 -5.40
CA LYS A 35 -25.46 -11.26 -4.98
C LYS A 35 -24.93 -12.11 -3.83
N GLY A 36 -25.70 -12.25 -2.77
CA GLY A 36 -25.35 -13.06 -1.60
C GLY A 36 -25.96 -12.49 -0.31
N GLU A 37 -25.49 -12.96 0.81
CA GLU A 37 -25.84 -12.41 2.12
C GLU A 37 -25.24 -11.01 2.31
N ALA A 38 -25.86 -10.18 3.17
CA ALA A 38 -25.52 -8.77 3.30
C ALA A 38 -24.02 -8.52 3.59
N ASP A 39 -23.43 -9.29 4.51
CA ASP A 39 -22.02 -9.15 4.88
C ASP A 39 -21.07 -9.52 3.74
N MET A 40 -21.35 -10.61 3.02
CA MET A 40 -20.59 -11.00 1.83
C MET A 40 -20.72 -9.98 0.70
N GLN A 41 -21.91 -9.38 0.54
CA GLN A 41 -22.11 -8.33 -0.45
C GLN A 41 -21.23 -7.11 -0.17
N VAL A 42 -21.13 -6.67 1.07
CA VAL A 42 -20.31 -5.51 1.46
C VAL A 42 -18.83 -5.78 1.20
N SER A 43 -18.31 -6.92 1.63
CA SER A 43 -16.89 -7.26 1.44
C SER A 43 -16.52 -7.38 -0.04
N GLU A 44 -17.38 -8.00 -0.84
CA GLU A 44 -17.17 -8.14 -2.28
C GLU A 44 -17.25 -6.78 -3.00
N LEU A 45 -18.18 -5.91 -2.62
CA LEU A 45 -18.27 -4.57 -3.16
C LEU A 45 -17.02 -3.74 -2.84
N VAL A 46 -16.54 -3.81 -1.59
CA VAL A 46 -15.30 -3.13 -1.19
C VAL A 46 -14.11 -3.67 -1.98
N ARG A 47 -13.99 -4.98 -2.15
CA ARG A 47 -12.93 -5.60 -2.94
C ARG A 47 -12.93 -5.13 -4.38
N ARG A 48 -14.09 -5.14 -5.05
CA ARG A 48 -14.24 -4.68 -6.43
C ARG A 48 -13.93 -3.20 -6.58
N THR A 49 -14.38 -2.38 -5.63
CA THR A 49 -14.08 -0.95 -5.61
C THR A 49 -12.58 -0.70 -5.52
N LYS A 50 -11.87 -1.42 -4.66
CA LYS A 50 -10.41 -1.30 -4.56
C LYS A 50 -9.67 -1.73 -5.82
N ILE A 51 -10.12 -2.81 -6.47
CA ILE A 51 -9.55 -3.25 -7.75
C ILE A 51 -9.74 -2.16 -8.82
N PHE A 52 -10.93 -1.56 -8.88
CA PHE A 52 -11.22 -0.49 -9.82
C PHE A 52 -10.39 0.78 -9.56
N GLN A 53 -10.24 1.17 -8.29
CA GLN A 53 -9.50 2.37 -7.92
C GLN A 53 -7.99 2.25 -8.14
N ASN A 54 -7.41 1.11 -7.78
CA ASN A 54 -5.97 0.94 -7.78
C ASN A 54 -5.43 0.40 -9.11
N GLY A 55 -6.23 -0.38 -9.85
CA GLY A 55 -5.80 -1.03 -11.08
C GLY A 55 -4.60 -1.96 -10.89
N LEU A 56 -3.90 -2.23 -11.97
CA LEU A 56 -2.61 -2.92 -11.96
C LEU A 56 -1.50 -1.87 -12.03
N ILE A 57 -0.59 -1.91 -11.09
CA ILE A 57 0.59 -1.05 -11.09
C ILE A 57 1.72 -1.82 -11.75
N GLY A 58 2.19 -1.33 -12.90
CA GLY A 58 3.40 -1.82 -13.54
C GLY A 58 4.61 -1.13 -12.93
N TYR A 59 5.55 -1.92 -12.44
CA TYR A 59 6.86 -1.43 -12.02
C TYR A 59 7.91 -1.90 -13.01
N PHE A 60 8.64 -0.95 -13.58
CA PHE A 60 9.78 -1.23 -14.43
C PHE A 60 11.06 -0.95 -13.65
N GLN A 61 11.82 -1.99 -13.38
CA GLN A 61 13.17 -1.85 -12.85
C GLN A 61 14.14 -1.82 -14.03
N PRO A 62 14.78 -0.68 -14.32
CA PRO A 62 15.80 -0.64 -15.36
C PRO A 62 17.00 -1.45 -14.89
N TYR A 63 17.23 -2.58 -15.54
CA TYR A 63 18.45 -3.36 -15.40
C TYR A 63 19.40 -2.93 -16.51
N SER A 64 20.53 -2.39 -16.15
CA SER A 64 21.60 -2.07 -17.11
C SER A 64 22.93 -2.56 -16.58
N GLU A 65 23.43 -3.66 -17.15
CA GLU A 65 24.82 -4.07 -16.99
C GLU A 65 25.79 -3.17 -17.77
N LYS A 66 25.27 -2.33 -18.66
CA LYS A 66 26.10 -1.48 -19.52
C LYS A 66 25.90 -0.02 -19.12
N LYS A 67 27.00 0.65 -18.79
CA LYS A 67 27.08 2.10 -18.80
C LYS A 67 26.42 2.61 -20.06
N PHE A 68 25.44 3.48 -19.92
CA PHE A 68 24.78 4.10 -21.05
C PHE A 68 25.78 4.98 -21.79
N THR A 69 26.42 4.43 -22.80
CA THR A 69 27.42 5.14 -23.64
C THR A 69 26.77 5.84 -24.85
N GLY A 70 25.45 5.88 -24.90
CA GLY A 70 24.70 6.53 -25.99
C GLY A 70 24.50 8.01 -25.71
N GLY A 71 25.16 8.84 -26.53
CA GLY A 71 25.16 10.30 -26.45
C GLY A 71 23.77 10.93 -26.42
N ARG A 72 23.25 11.10 -25.23
CA ARG A 72 22.12 11.99 -24.96
C ARG A 72 22.52 13.05 -23.94
N PRO A 73 21.81 14.19 -23.97
CA PRO A 73 22.21 15.34 -23.19
C PRO A 73 22.39 14.93 -21.73
N GLN A 74 23.50 15.32 -21.23
CA GLN A 74 23.89 15.18 -19.85
C GLN A 74 22.77 15.72 -18.98
N VAL A 75 22.00 14.83 -18.37
CA VAL A 75 21.29 15.19 -17.14
C VAL A 75 22.42 15.36 -16.14
N GLN A 76 22.83 16.60 -15.93
CA GLN A 76 23.90 16.96 -14.99
C GLN A 76 23.47 16.78 -13.54
N ASP A 77 22.33 16.17 -13.31
CA ASP A 77 21.84 15.86 -11.98
C ASP A 77 22.24 14.41 -11.67
N THR A 78 23.48 14.28 -11.20
CA THR A 78 24.05 13.02 -10.72
C THR A 78 23.14 12.35 -9.67
N ASP A 79 22.40 13.13 -8.90
CA ASP A 79 21.52 12.64 -7.84
C ASP A 79 20.32 11.86 -8.40
N ILE A 80 19.76 12.29 -9.53
CA ILE A 80 18.64 11.56 -10.16
C ILE A 80 19.14 10.28 -10.83
N ALA A 81 20.30 10.33 -11.49
CA ALA A 81 20.90 9.14 -12.09
C ALA A 81 21.27 8.11 -11.02
N GLU A 82 21.82 8.53 -9.89
CA GLU A 82 22.12 7.63 -8.77
C GLU A 82 20.86 7.06 -8.13
N LEU A 83 19.75 7.79 -8.09
CA LEU A 83 18.50 7.29 -7.56
C LEU A 83 17.91 6.18 -8.42
N PHE A 84 18.01 6.29 -9.73
CA PHE A 84 17.47 5.33 -10.69
C PHE A 84 18.45 4.21 -11.07
N PHE A 85 19.76 4.43 -10.95
CA PHE A 85 20.81 3.53 -11.44
C PHE A 85 21.77 3.07 -10.34
N ARG A 86 21.34 2.95 -9.10
CA ARG A 86 22.16 2.32 -8.07
C ARG A 86 22.38 0.85 -8.41
N GLU A 87 23.43 0.57 -9.14
CA GLU A 87 23.87 -0.77 -9.55
C GLU A 87 24.12 -1.71 -8.36
N ASP A 88 24.49 -1.17 -7.23
CA ASP A 88 24.92 -1.89 -6.04
C ASP A 88 23.76 -2.45 -5.20
N ARG A 89 22.55 -1.92 -5.31
CA ARG A 89 21.41 -2.39 -4.51
C ARG A 89 20.78 -3.69 -4.99
N TYR A 90 21.00 -4.08 -6.25
CA TYR A 90 20.23 -5.17 -6.89
C TYR A 90 21.11 -6.22 -7.55
N LYS A 91 22.43 -6.14 -7.37
CA LYS A 91 23.41 -7.01 -8.05
C LYS A 91 23.21 -8.50 -7.80
N ASP A 92 22.66 -8.84 -6.64
CA ASP A 92 22.53 -10.22 -6.18
C ASP A 92 21.07 -10.67 -5.97
N ILE A 93 20.09 -9.88 -6.45
CA ILE A 93 18.68 -10.24 -6.30
C ILE A 93 18.20 -10.95 -7.54
N SER A 94 18.00 -12.27 -7.42
CA SER A 94 17.28 -13.08 -8.41
C SER A 94 15.81 -13.16 -7.99
N LEU A 95 14.94 -12.52 -8.76
CA LEU A 95 13.49 -12.61 -8.54
C LEU A 95 12.89 -13.73 -9.38
N ASN A 96 12.01 -14.52 -8.78
CA ASN A 96 11.19 -15.46 -9.50
C ASN A 96 10.23 -14.73 -10.44
N LYS A 97 9.80 -15.37 -11.54
CA LYS A 97 8.84 -14.82 -12.50
C LYS A 97 7.49 -14.44 -11.86
N SER A 98 7.15 -15.10 -10.77
CA SER A 98 5.98 -14.81 -9.97
C SER A 98 6.26 -15.15 -8.50
N GLY A 99 5.65 -14.41 -7.60
CA GLY A 99 5.77 -14.65 -6.18
C GLY A 99 4.65 -13.95 -5.41
N LYS A 100 4.43 -14.41 -4.19
CA LYS A 100 3.53 -13.77 -3.23
C LYS A 100 4.34 -13.48 -1.98
N LEU A 101 4.19 -12.31 -1.41
CA LEU A 101 4.76 -11.98 -0.11
C LEU A 101 3.88 -12.51 1.01
N LEU A 102 2.58 -12.36 0.84
CA LEU A 102 1.53 -12.75 1.78
C LEU A 102 0.41 -13.48 1.04
N ASN A 103 -0.21 -14.45 1.71
CA ASN A 103 -1.50 -14.97 1.36
C ASN A 103 -2.49 -14.63 2.48
N ILE A 104 -3.58 -13.98 2.14
CA ILE A 104 -4.55 -13.45 3.10
C ILE A 104 -5.88 -14.11 2.85
N SER A 105 -6.50 -14.62 3.92
CA SER A 105 -7.83 -15.21 3.87
C SER A 105 -8.73 -14.71 5.01
N GLY A 106 -10.02 -14.62 4.72
CA GLY A 106 -11.06 -14.11 5.60
C GLY A 106 -12.14 -13.42 4.80
N ASP A 107 -13.36 -13.96 4.79
CA ASP A 107 -14.43 -13.56 3.86
C ASP A 107 -14.86 -12.11 4.03
N ALA A 108 -14.81 -11.58 5.25
CA ALA A 108 -15.20 -10.20 5.55
C ALA A 108 -14.00 -9.27 5.78
N ILE A 109 -12.79 -9.76 5.56
CA ILE A 109 -11.57 -8.98 5.84
C ILE A 109 -11.10 -8.25 4.59
N THR A 110 -10.84 -6.99 4.76
CA THR A 110 -10.30 -6.11 3.70
C THR A 110 -8.99 -5.49 4.15
N VAL A 111 -7.96 -5.65 3.33
CA VAL A 111 -6.66 -5.00 3.55
C VAL A 111 -6.75 -3.53 3.21
N SER A 112 -6.27 -2.67 4.10
CA SER A 112 -6.19 -1.23 3.88
C SER A 112 -4.78 -0.74 3.58
N ALA A 113 -3.75 -1.37 4.15
CA ALA A 113 -2.37 -0.99 3.93
C ALA A 113 -1.42 -2.18 4.11
N LEU A 114 -0.36 -2.18 3.31
CA LEU A 114 0.84 -2.96 3.51
C LEU A 114 2.01 -2.00 3.31
N LYS A 115 2.80 -1.79 4.35
CA LYS A 115 3.89 -0.81 4.35
C LYS A 115 5.02 -1.22 5.29
N GLN A 116 6.12 -0.53 5.25
CA GLN A 116 7.14 -0.56 6.29
C GLN A 116 6.68 0.32 7.48
N SER A 117 7.02 -0.07 8.72
CA SER A 117 6.77 0.76 9.89
C SER A 117 7.57 2.08 9.84
N GLU A 118 7.17 3.05 10.64
CA GLU A 118 7.82 4.36 10.69
C GLU A 118 9.31 4.27 11.07
N ASP A 119 9.65 3.35 11.96
CA ASP A 119 11.03 3.05 12.39
C ASP A 119 11.81 2.14 11.41
N GLY A 120 11.12 1.57 10.42
CA GLY A 120 11.73 0.68 9.43
C GLY A 120 11.93 -0.77 9.88
N GLU A 121 11.57 -1.13 11.11
CA GLU A 121 11.87 -2.43 11.70
C GLU A 121 10.86 -3.53 11.35
N LEU A 122 9.63 -3.15 11.01
CA LEU A 122 8.52 -4.07 10.78
C LEU A 122 7.91 -3.90 9.40
N MET A 123 7.41 -4.99 8.84
CA MET A 123 6.43 -4.95 7.78
C MET A 123 5.04 -4.87 8.41
N VAL A 124 4.30 -3.82 8.13
CA VAL A 124 2.99 -3.54 8.72
C VAL A 124 1.88 -3.89 7.75
N LEU A 125 0.97 -4.75 8.18
CA LEU A 125 -0.26 -5.10 7.48
C LEU A 125 -1.45 -4.57 8.28
N ARG A 126 -2.26 -3.71 7.67
CA ARG A 126 -3.49 -3.21 8.26
C ARG A 126 -4.69 -3.72 7.48
N ALA A 127 -5.65 -4.26 8.22
CA ALA A 127 -6.89 -4.78 7.67
C ALA A 127 -8.06 -4.39 8.56
N TYR A 128 -9.27 -4.54 8.05
CA TYR A 128 -10.49 -4.30 8.83
C TYR A 128 -11.58 -5.29 8.45
N ASN A 129 -12.42 -5.59 9.43
CA ASN A 129 -13.60 -6.41 9.23
C ASN A 129 -14.73 -5.54 8.70
N THR A 130 -15.25 -5.88 7.51
CA THR A 130 -16.35 -5.16 6.87
C THR A 130 -17.74 -5.61 7.33
N SER A 131 -17.82 -6.68 8.15
CA SER A 131 -19.07 -7.28 8.58
C SER A 131 -19.51 -6.83 9.99
N ASP A 132 -20.78 -7.07 10.31
CA ASP A 132 -21.33 -6.90 11.65
C ASP A 132 -21.08 -8.12 12.55
N ASN A 133 -20.44 -9.14 12.02
CA ASN A 133 -20.05 -10.35 12.73
C ASN A 133 -18.52 -10.43 12.90
N ALA A 134 -18.08 -11.14 13.94
CA ALA A 134 -16.66 -11.41 14.09
C ALA A 134 -16.18 -12.38 13.00
N ALA A 135 -15.04 -12.09 12.40
CA ALA A 135 -14.48 -12.85 11.29
C ALA A 135 -13.09 -13.41 11.63
N ASP A 136 -12.77 -14.56 11.04
CA ASP A 136 -11.43 -15.11 11.11
C ASP A 136 -10.54 -14.46 10.05
N PHE A 137 -9.38 -14.03 10.48
CA PHE A 137 -8.37 -13.44 9.64
C PHE A 137 -7.10 -14.28 9.71
N LYS A 138 -6.69 -14.82 8.57
CA LYS A 138 -5.47 -15.62 8.48
C LYS A 138 -4.51 -14.97 7.50
N VAL A 139 -3.25 -14.89 7.91
CA VAL A 139 -2.14 -14.38 7.11
C VAL A 139 -1.07 -15.45 7.05
N GLU A 140 -0.79 -15.96 5.87
CA GLU A 140 0.30 -16.88 5.59
C GLU A 140 1.46 -16.08 4.97
N LEU A 141 2.64 -16.23 5.53
CA LEU A 141 3.84 -15.53 5.12
C LEU A 141 4.69 -16.42 4.22
N SER A 142 5.12 -15.89 3.08
CA SER A 142 6.05 -16.61 2.19
C SER A 142 7.51 -16.55 2.67
N THR A 143 7.81 -15.61 3.57
CA THR A 143 9.13 -15.36 4.13
C THR A 143 9.19 -15.84 5.59
N GLU A 144 10.37 -16.23 6.03
CA GLU A 144 10.59 -16.52 7.44
C GLU A 144 10.44 -15.25 8.28
N THR A 145 9.69 -15.38 9.35
CA THR A 145 9.37 -14.29 10.26
C THR A 145 9.94 -14.63 11.64
N GLU A 146 10.61 -13.69 12.24
CA GLU A 146 11.13 -13.85 13.61
C GLU A 146 9.98 -13.77 14.60
N LYS A 147 9.16 -12.71 14.50
CA LYS A 147 8.04 -12.43 15.39
C LYS A 147 6.91 -11.72 14.68
N VAL A 148 5.72 -11.89 15.21
CA VAL A 148 4.53 -11.16 14.78
C VAL A 148 3.91 -10.44 15.97
N TYR A 149 3.54 -9.20 15.76
CA TYR A 149 2.97 -8.34 16.78
C TYR A 149 1.60 -7.81 16.39
N ARG A 150 0.71 -7.71 17.35
CA ARG A 150 -0.47 -6.85 17.27
C ARG A 150 -0.02 -5.43 17.56
N LEU A 151 -0.36 -4.52 16.67
CA LEU A 151 -0.01 -3.10 16.80
C LEU A 151 -1.24 -2.24 17.04
N ALA A 152 -1.04 -1.11 17.70
CA ALA A 152 -1.97 0.01 17.69
C ALA A 152 -2.00 0.68 16.31
N MET A 153 -2.91 1.64 16.10
CA MET A 153 -2.92 2.45 14.87
C MET A 153 -1.66 3.33 14.73
N SER A 154 -1.06 3.71 15.88
CA SER A 154 0.22 4.42 15.98
C SER A 154 1.46 3.54 15.78
N GLU A 155 1.26 2.25 15.50
CA GLU A 155 2.31 1.22 15.32
C GLU A 155 3.03 0.81 16.62
N GLU A 156 2.57 1.26 17.78
CA GLU A 156 3.04 0.76 19.06
C GLU A 156 2.67 -0.72 19.23
N ILE A 157 3.62 -1.50 19.78
CA ILE A 157 3.42 -2.93 20.02
C ILE A 157 2.45 -3.10 21.21
N LEU A 158 1.33 -3.77 20.97
CA LEU A 158 0.35 -4.12 21.99
C LEU A 158 0.61 -5.49 22.59
N LYS A 159 0.91 -6.48 21.75
CA LYS A 159 1.22 -7.85 22.15
C LYS A 159 1.88 -8.62 21.03
N GLU A 160 2.54 -9.72 21.39
CA GLU A 160 3.02 -10.72 20.43
C GLU A 160 1.88 -11.68 20.07
N GLU A 161 1.75 -12.02 18.78
CA GLU A 161 0.78 -12.99 18.27
C GLU A 161 1.47 -14.33 18.00
N ALA A 162 0.76 -15.41 18.22
CA ALA A 162 1.26 -16.75 17.93
C ALA A 162 1.34 -16.99 16.42
N VAL A 163 2.43 -17.62 16.00
CA VAL A 163 2.65 -18.05 14.62
C VAL A 163 2.74 -19.56 14.59
N ASP A 164 1.91 -20.20 13.78
CA ASP A 164 1.91 -21.64 13.55
C ASP A 164 2.25 -21.92 12.07
N ASP A 165 3.39 -22.53 11.83
CA ASP A 165 3.90 -22.86 10.48
C ASP A 165 3.74 -21.70 9.47
N LYS A 166 4.26 -20.51 9.82
CA LYS A 166 4.17 -19.27 9.02
C LYS A 166 2.75 -18.68 8.91
N ILE A 167 1.77 -19.22 9.63
CA ILE A 167 0.39 -18.75 9.60
C ILE A 167 0.08 -18.02 10.91
N VAL A 168 -0.43 -16.81 10.78
CA VAL A 168 -1.02 -16.06 11.87
C VAL A 168 -2.54 -16.11 11.73
N SER A 169 -3.21 -16.58 12.76
CA SER A 169 -4.68 -16.67 12.78
C SER A 169 -5.23 -15.86 13.94
N ILE A 170 -6.08 -14.88 13.63
CA ILE A 170 -6.68 -14.02 14.64
C ILE A 170 -8.19 -13.87 14.40
N ARG A 171 -8.93 -13.74 15.50
CA ARG A 171 -10.36 -13.41 15.47
C ARG A 171 -10.49 -11.89 15.54
N VAL A 172 -11.12 -11.31 14.52
CA VAL A 172 -11.33 -9.84 14.38
C VAL A 172 -12.80 -9.56 14.71
N LYS A 173 -13.04 -8.64 15.64
CA LYS A 173 -14.39 -8.25 16.05
C LYS A 173 -15.15 -7.58 14.91
N PRO A 174 -16.48 -7.43 15.02
CA PRO A 174 -17.27 -6.64 14.07
C PRO A 174 -16.68 -5.24 13.89
N ARG A 175 -16.53 -4.80 12.65
CA ARG A 175 -16.04 -3.44 12.29
C ARG A 175 -14.67 -3.06 12.87
N GLU A 176 -13.92 -4.01 13.41
CA GLU A 176 -12.61 -3.77 14.01
C GLU A 176 -11.55 -3.56 12.93
N ILE A 177 -10.67 -2.59 13.17
CA ILE A 177 -9.40 -2.43 12.44
C ILE A 177 -8.34 -3.21 13.18
N VAL A 178 -7.57 -4.00 12.46
CA VAL A 178 -6.44 -4.77 12.97
C VAL A 178 -5.16 -4.36 12.27
N THR A 179 -4.10 -4.15 13.05
CA THR A 179 -2.76 -3.88 12.53
C THR A 179 -1.81 -4.95 13.05
N LEU A 180 -1.12 -5.61 12.13
CA LEU A 180 -0.08 -6.60 12.42
C LEU A 180 1.27 -6.06 11.97
N GLY A 181 2.30 -6.30 12.78
CA GLY A 181 3.68 -6.01 12.47
C GLY A 181 4.47 -7.32 12.38
N PHE A 182 5.17 -7.52 11.29
CA PHE A 182 6.00 -8.72 11.06
C PHE A 182 7.47 -8.33 11.10
N LYS A 183 8.21 -8.90 12.03
CA LYS A 183 9.66 -8.81 12.06
C LYS A 183 10.22 -9.91 11.19
N LEU A 184 10.69 -9.55 10.01
CA LEU A 184 11.30 -10.48 9.06
C LEU A 184 12.73 -10.81 9.48
N LYS A 185 13.17 -12.04 9.14
CA LYS A 185 14.57 -12.47 9.35
C LYS A 185 15.50 -11.89 8.29
#